data_2eacabc2d670dbbeb8459763e57db032
#
_entry.id   2eacabc2d670dbbeb8459763e57db032
#
_cell.length_a   1.000
_cell.length_b   1.000
_cell.length_c   1.000
_cell.angle_alpha   90.00
_cell.angle_beta   90.00
_cell.angle_gamma   90.00
#
_symmetry.space_group_name_H-M   'P 1'
#
loop_
_entity.id
_entity.type
_entity.pdbx_description
1 polymer ?
#
loop_
_entity_poly.entity_id
_entity_poly.type
_entity_poly.pdbx_seq_one_letter_code
_entity_poly.pdbx_strand_id
1 'polypeptide(L)'
;MAVPPPETREESLASWLGLNRATVAVLVAVAGLGLAEELWRNFFGVHLLELGAGGSLKNITPEELTATIFYLAVYTLFVNFLEGFAYIIGGTVAHRMGPRVALAVSAIPMLAGFAVLMTVKDPRFLIIGALLLTNWEPLSVPATFEVIGGAVPKNRRTIAFAMQSINKRLPKVIGPLLGGLVFMAHGFALNLALACGVLLISMATQMTLLKKMRPKDVMAAVPLGRVLREMPKDLRLLLSAEIILRWGDWFVRDFAAIYVVGVLGRSPQDYGFLVALTSFTALATYIPAGKMVDRAPSAKPFIGLTFFLFASFPFCLVLLPRSGLPVMAALVLTFILNGLREVGEPARKALIASGFPPEIRARAVGLYWGLRSFAFFPAPIVSYLLWSRLGPDNAFLIGGTLGMLATAWFWISVPSTPKR
;
A
#
# COMPACT_ATOMS: atom_id res chain seq x y z
N MET A 1 -58.60 -13.44 15.19
CA MET A 1 -57.32 -14.09 14.90
C MET A 1 -56.24 -13.04 15.08
N ALA A 2 -55.48 -13.12 16.16
CA ALA A 2 -54.36 -12.20 16.40
C ALA A 2 -53.16 -12.64 15.54
N VAL A 3 -52.63 -11.71 14.77
CA VAL A 3 -51.37 -11.91 14.01
C VAL A 3 -50.25 -12.09 15.02
N PRO A 4 -49.49 -13.20 14.99
CA PRO A 4 -48.35 -13.34 15.90
C PRO A 4 -47.35 -12.24 15.64
N PRO A 5 -46.68 -11.72 16.70
CA PRO A 5 -45.64 -10.71 16.54
C PRO A 5 -44.49 -11.28 15.71
N PRO A 6 -43.81 -10.46 14.89
CA PRO A 6 -42.68 -10.92 14.10
C PRO A 6 -41.58 -11.43 15.05
N GLU A 7 -41.21 -12.70 14.90
CA GLU A 7 -40.04 -13.27 15.57
C GLU A 7 -38.83 -12.39 15.27
N THR A 8 -38.37 -11.69 16.27
CA THR A 8 -37.08 -11.00 16.24
C THR A 8 -35.99 -12.08 16.22
N ARG A 9 -35.63 -12.57 15.02
CA ARG A 9 -34.38 -13.33 14.86
C ARG A 9 -33.26 -12.45 15.40
N GLU A 10 -32.65 -12.87 16.50
CA GLU A 10 -31.40 -12.27 16.96
C GLU A 10 -30.46 -12.26 15.78
N GLU A 11 -30.19 -11.06 15.26
CA GLU A 11 -29.24 -10.89 14.13
C GLU A 11 -27.88 -11.33 14.61
N SER A 12 -27.32 -12.37 13.99
CA SER A 12 -25.94 -12.80 14.29
C SER A 12 -24.97 -11.64 14.04
N LEU A 13 -23.94 -11.49 14.89
CA LEU A 13 -22.88 -10.49 14.75
C LEU A 13 -22.29 -10.48 13.33
N ALA A 14 -22.13 -11.65 12.72
CA ALA A 14 -21.67 -11.80 11.35
C ALA A 14 -22.61 -11.13 10.34
N SER A 15 -23.93 -11.31 10.48
CA SER A 15 -24.94 -10.66 9.63
C SER A 15 -24.91 -9.14 9.81
N TRP A 16 -24.78 -8.67 11.04
CA TRP A 16 -24.66 -7.23 11.36
C TRP A 16 -23.43 -6.60 10.71
N LEU A 17 -22.29 -7.30 10.73
CA LEU A 17 -21.04 -6.88 10.07
C LEU A 17 -21.08 -7.01 8.53
N GLY A 18 -22.18 -7.48 7.93
CA GLY A 18 -22.27 -7.72 6.49
C GLY A 18 -21.42 -8.90 6.00
N LEU A 19 -21.03 -9.80 6.93
CA LEU A 19 -20.20 -10.98 6.68
C LEU A 19 -21.06 -12.16 6.25
N ASN A 20 -21.46 -12.18 4.98
CA ASN A 20 -22.04 -13.36 4.36
C ASN A 20 -20.94 -14.24 3.71
N ARG A 21 -21.31 -15.44 3.25
CA ARG A 21 -20.38 -16.41 2.67
C ARG A 21 -19.53 -15.81 1.53
N ALA A 22 -20.11 -14.98 0.67
CA ALA A 22 -19.39 -14.36 -0.45
C ALA A 22 -18.43 -13.27 0.01
N THR A 23 -18.86 -12.44 0.98
CA THR A 23 -18.02 -11.38 1.58
C THR A 23 -16.84 -12.01 2.33
N VAL A 24 -17.08 -13.02 3.17
CA VAL A 24 -16.01 -13.73 3.88
C VAL A 24 -15.04 -14.37 2.90
N ALA A 25 -15.53 -15.02 1.85
CA ALA A 25 -14.67 -15.66 0.84
C ALA A 25 -13.72 -14.67 0.16
N VAL A 26 -14.23 -13.49 -0.24
CA VAL A 26 -13.37 -12.47 -0.87
C VAL A 26 -12.43 -11.81 0.13
N LEU A 27 -12.85 -11.61 1.37
CA LEU A 27 -11.99 -11.07 2.42
C LEU A 27 -10.83 -12.02 2.75
N VAL A 28 -11.11 -13.31 2.94
CA VAL A 28 -10.07 -14.34 3.19
C VAL A 28 -9.09 -14.43 2.01
N ALA A 29 -9.61 -14.42 0.78
CA ALA A 29 -8.78 -14.43 -0.41
C ALA A 29 -7.85 -13.21 -0.49
N VAL A 30 -8.37 -12.00 -0.25
CA VAL A 30 -7.60 -10.74 -0.29
C VAL A 30 -6.60 -10.67 0.87
N ALA A 31 -6.97 -11.14 2.07
CA ALA A 31 -6.03 -11.24 3.19
C ALA A 31 -4.88 -12.18 2.88
N GLY A 32 -5.17 -13.34 2.27
CA GLY A 32 -4.14 -14.29 1.85
C GLY A 32 -3.19 -13.72 0.82
N LEU A 33 -3.69 -13.03 -0.22
CA LEU A 33 -2.86 -12.33 -1.21
C LEU A 33 -1.97 -11.28 -0.54
N GLY A 34 -2.55 -10.48 0.36
CA GLY A 34 -1.81 -9.47 1.11
C GLY A 34 -0.74 -10.07 2.02
N LEU A 35 -1.05 -11.16 2.72
CA LEU A 35 -0.08 -11.85 3.58
C LEU A 35 1.06 -12.46 2.76
N ALA A 36 0.75 -13.08 1.62
CA ALA A 36 1.75 -13.60 0.71
C ALA A 36 2.72 -12.50 0.24
N GLU A 37 2.23 -11.29 -0.06
CA GLU A 37 3.07 -10.15 -0.44
C GLU A 37 3.92 -9.65 0.73
N GLU A 38 3.33 -9.43 1.91
CA GLU A 38 4.02 -8.80 3.04
C GLU A 38 5.09 -9.71 3.68
N LEU A 39 5.02 -11.03 3.49
CA LEU A 39 6.04 -11.97 3.96
C LEU A 39 7.40 -11.77 3.30
N TRP A 40 7.46 -11.35 2.05
CA TRP A 40 8.72 -11.26 1.29
C TRP A 40 9.10 -9.83 0.88
N ARG A 41 8.11 -8.99 0.52
CA ARG A 41 8.35 -7.69 -0.12
C ARG A 41 9.22 -6.76 0.73
N ASN A 42 8.94 -6.67 2.02
CA ASN A 42 9.69 -5.80 2.94
C ASN A 42 11.16 -6.23 3.11
N PHE A 43 11.49 -7.48 2.79
CA PHE A 43 12.81 -8.07 2.95
C PHE A 43 13.53 -8.28 1.62
N PHE A 44 12.90 -7.99 0.48
CA PHE A 44 13.51 -8.15 -0.83
C PHE A 44 14.77 -7.29 -1.00
N GLY A 45 14.75 -6.03 -0.58
CA GLY A 45 15.93 -5.17 -0.57
C GLY A 45 17.04 -5.69 0.36
N VAL A 46 16.68 -6.22 1.53
CA VAL A 46 17.62 -6.84 2.47
C VAL A 46 18.24 -8.10 1.87
N HIS A 47 17.45 -8.92 1.16
CA HIS A 47 17.97 -10.10 0.47
C HIS A 47 18.91 -9.75 -0.70
N LEU A 48 18.61 -8.70 -1.46
CA LEU A 48 19.53 -8.19 -2.48
C LEU A 48 20.86 -7.74 -1.86
N LEU A 49 20.80 -7.10 -0.68
CA LEU A 49 21.98 -6.67 0.07
C LEU A 49 22.79 -7.88 0.55
N GLU A 50 22.11 -8.89 1.13
CA GLU A 50 22.75 -10.15 1.56
C GLU A 50 23.48 -10.84 0.41
N LEU A 51 22.86 -10.93 -0.77
CA LEU A 51 23.47 -11.53 -1.96
C LEU A 51 24.67 -10.70 -2.45
N GLY A 52 24.56 -9.38 -2.47
CA GLY A 52 25.65 -8.48 -2.87
C GLY A 52 26.84 -8.55 -1.92
N ALA A 53 26.59 -8.74 -0.65
CA ALA A 53 27.61 -8.86 0.42
C ALA A 53 28.10 -10.31 0.65
N GLY A 54 27.94 -11.19 -0.33
CA GLY A 54 28.48 -12.56 -0.26
C GLY A 54 27.78 -13.47 0.76
N GLY A 55 26.54 -13.18 1.11
CA GLY A 55 25.72 -14.01 2.02
C GLY A 55 25.79 -13.59 3.49
N SER A 56 26.36 -12.43 3.82
CA SER A 56 26.43 -11.92 5.19
C SER A 56 26.04 -10.45 5.26
N LEU A 57 25.20 -10.12 6.22
CA LEU A 57 24.82 -8.71 6.51
C LEU A 57 25.80 -8.02 7.49
N LYS A 58 26.97 -8.62 7.71
CA LYS A 58 28.03 -8.06 8.56
C LYS A 58 29.09 -7.39 7.67
N ASN A 59 29.61 -6.24 8.10
CA ASN A 59 30.70 -5.51 7.41
C ASN A 59 30.36 -5.12 5.95
N ILE A 60 29.15 -4.65 5.70
CA ILE A 60 28.68 -4.22 4.38
C ILE A 60 29.46 -2.99 3.94
N THR A 61 30.02 -3.04 2.74
CA THR A 61 30.77 -1.92 2.16
C THR A 61 29.82 -0.88 1.54
N PRO A 62 30.26 0.40 1.41
CA PRO A 62 29.49 1.43 0.71
C PRO A 62 29.19 1.07 -0.76
N GLU A 63 30.05 0.30 -1.41
CA GLU A 63 29.87 -0.16 -2.78
C GLU A 63 28.75 -1.18 -2.89
N GLU A 64 28.70 -2.16 -1.99
CA GLU A 64 27.62 -3.16 -1.90
C GLU A 64 26.25 -2.51 -1.60
N LEU A 65 26.22 -1.54 -0.69
CA LEU A 65 25.04 -0.73 -0.43
C LEU A 65 24.58 0.00 -1.70
N THR A 66 25.51 0.68 -2.40
CA THR A 66 25.17 1.46 -3.59
C THR A 66 24.67 0.57 -4.73
N ALA A 67 25.30 -0.60 -4.94
CA ALA A 67 24.83 -1.57 -5.93
C ALA A 67 23.43 -2.10 -5.60
N THR A 68 23.17 -2.41 -4.35
CA THR A 68 21.86 -2.88 -3.89
C THR A 68 20.77 -1.83 -4.10
N ILE A 69 21.06 -0.57 -3.73
CA ILE A 69 20.13 0.55 -3.95
C ILE A 69 19.84 0.75 -5.44
N PHE A 70 20.83 0.54 -6.33
CA PHE A 70 20.59 0.60 -7.78
C PHE A 70 19.55 -0.44 -8.22
N TYR A 71 19.74 -1.72 -7.87
CA TYR A 71 18.80 -2.77 -8.23
C TYR A 71 17.39 -2.54 -7.63
N LEU A 72 17.34 -2.08 -6.39
CA LEU A 72 16.08 -1.75 -5.75
C LEU A 72 15.39 -0.55 -6.39
N ALA A 73 16.16 0.47 -6.81
CA ALA A 73 15.63 1.63 -7.52
C ALA A 73 15.06 1.24 -8.89
N VAL A 74 15.74 0.37 -9.64
CA VAL A 74 15.24 -0.18 -10.91
C VAL A 74 13.96 -0.98 -10.69
N TYR A 75 13.93 -1.85 -9.68
CA TYR A 75 12.72 -2.62 -9.31
C TYR A 75 11.56 -1.67 -9.01
N THR A 76 11.75 -0.71 -8.12
CA THR A 76 10.70 0.21 -7.68
C THR A 76 10.24 1.14 -8.81
N LEU A 77 11.13 1.55 -9.70
CA LEU A 77 10.78 2.29 -10.92
C LEU A 77 9.74 1.54 -11.76
N PHE A 78 10.02 0.26 -12.07
CA PHE A 78 9.10 -0.56 -12.85
C PHE A 78 7.80 -0.89 -12.11
N VAL A 79 7.87 -1.13 -10.79
CA VAL A 79 6.68 -1.31 -9.94
C VAL A 79 5.75 -0.11 -10.04
N ASN A 80 6.27 1.10 -9.85
CA ASN A 80 5.47 2.34 -9.91
C ASN A 80 4.88 2.58 -11.30
N PHE A 81 5.64 2.28 -12.34
CA PHE A 81 5.20 2.38 -13.73
C PHE A 81 4.03 1.40 -14.01
N LEU A 82 4.21 0.13 -13.66
CA LEU A 82 3.18 -0.90 -13.84
C LEU A 82 1.94 -0.64 -12.98
N GLU A 83 2.11 -0.14 -11.75
CA GLU A 83 1.02 0.24 -10.86
C GLU A 83 0.14 1.35 -11.48
N GLY A 84 0.76 2.33 -12.14
CA GLY A 84 0.04 3.38 -12.87
C GLY A 84 -0.91 2.81 -13.92
N PHE A 85 -0.46 1.85 -14.72
CA PHE A 85 -1.31 1.13 -15.69
C PHE A 85 -2.35 0.26 -15.00
N ALA A 86 -1.97 -0.46 -13.95
CA ALA A 86 -2.86 -1.35 -13.23
C ALA A 86 -4.07 -0.61 -12.63
N TYR A 87 -3.90 0.61 -12.11
CA TYR A 87 -5.03 1.46 -11.66
C TYR A 87 -5.99 1.83 -12.79
N ILE A 88 -5.46 2.09 -14.00
CA ILE A 88 -6.29 2.48 -15.15
C ILE A 88 -7.02 1.27 -15.72
N ILE A 89 -6.35 0.11 -15.81
CA ILE A 89 -6.85 -1.09 -16.48
C ILE A 89 -7.63 -2.00 -15.53
N GLY A 90 -7.26 -2.05 -14.25
CA GLY A 90 -7.75 -3.01 -13.27
C GLY A 90 -9.28 -3.05 -13.14
N GLY A 91 -9.93 -1.87 -13.16
CA GLY A 91 -11.38 -1.78 -13.15
C GLY A 91 -12.03 -2.44 -14.39
N THR A 92 -11.40 -2.33 -15.54
CA THR A 92 -11.89 -2.92 -16.80
C THR A 92 -11.73 -4.44 -16.81
N VAL A 93 -10.60 -4.95 -16.32
CA VAL A 93 -10.31 -6.39 -16.25
C VAL A 93 -11.27 -7.09 -15.29
N ALA A 94 -11.43 -6.58 -14.07
CA ALA A 94 -12.35 -7.15 -13.09
C ALA A 94 -13.80 -7.16 -13.60
N HIS A 95 -14.20 -6.11 -14.30
CA HIS A 95 -15.56 -5.96 -14.83
C HIS A 95 -15.84 -6.93 -16.00
N ARG A 96 -14.88 -7.12 -16.91
CA ARG A 96 -15.03 -8.01 -18.09
C ARG A 96 -14.93 -9.49 -17.75
N MET A 97 -14.02 -9.86 -16.83
CA MET A 97 -13.72 -11.27 -16.55
C MET A 97 -14.49 -11.81 -15.34
N GLY A 98 -15.11 -10.94 -14.56
CA GLY A 98 -15.70 -11.24 -13.26
C GLY A 98 -14.65 -11.43 -12.17
N PRO A 99 -15.01 -11.22 -10.89
CA PRO A 99 -14.07 -11.14 -9.77
C PRO A 99 -13.26 -12.44 -9.55
N ARG A 100 -13.90 -13.61 -9.73
CA ARG A 100 -13.23 -14.90 -9.55
C ARG A 100 -12.10 -15.12 -10.57
N VAL A 101 -12.38 -14.83 -11.85
CA VAL A 101 -11.39 -15.04 -12.91
C VAL A 101 -10.31 -13.98 -12.87
N ALA A 102 -10.66 -12.72 -12.61
CA ALA A 102 -9.69 -11.62 -12.48
C ALA A 102 -8.67 -11.90 -11.38
N LEU A 103 -9.10 -12.36 -10.20
CA LEU A 103 -8.23 -12.73 -9.10
C LEU A 103 -7.35 -13.96 -9.44
N ALA A 104 -7.89 -14.96 -10.14
CA ALA A 104 -7.13 -16.13 -10.55
C ALA A 104 -6.04 -15.79 -11.59
N VAL A 105 -6.39 -14.97 -12.59
CA VAL A 105 -5.45 -14.54 -13.63
C VAL A 105 -4.31 -13.70 -13.03
N SER A 106 -4.58 -12.88 -12.01
CA SER A 106 -3.53 -12.11 -11.32
C SER A 106 -2.55 -13.00 -10.54
N ALA A 107 -2.97 -14.21 -10.13
CA ALA A 107 -2.12 -15.12 -9.35
C ALA A 107 -1.13 -15.93 -10.21
N ILE A 108 -1.39 -16.10 -11.52
CA ILE A 108 -0.48 -16.84 -12.42
C ILE A 108 0.90 -16.18 -12.53
N PRO A 109 1.03 -14.86 -12.82
CA PRO A 109 2.32 -14.18 -12.79
C PRO A 109 3.03 -14.30 -11.44
N MET A 110 2.28 -14.26 -10.32
CA MET A 110 2.84 -14.39 -8.99
C MET A 110 3.50 -15.76 -8.78
N LEU A 111 2.90 -16.85 -9.24
CA LEU A 111 3.52 -18.19 -9.17
C LEU A 111 4.81 -18.26 -9.99
N ALA A 112 4.82 -17.67 -11.18
CA ALA A 112 6.03 -17.57 -11.99
C ALA A 112 7.11 -16.73 -11.30
N GLY A 113 6.72 -15.61 -10.66
CA GLY A 113 7.60 -14.76 -9.87
C GLY A 113 8.26 -15.51 -8.71
N PHE A 114 7.48 -16.29 -7.95
CA PHE A 114 8.03 -17.13 -6.88
C PHE A 114 9.01 -18.18 -7.41
N ALA A 115 8.69 -18.82 -8.54
CA ALA A 115 9.60 -19.78 -9.16
C ALA A 115 10.95 -19.13 -9.54
N VAL A 116 10.91 -17.91 -10.10
CA VAL A 116 12.15 -17.16 -10.41
C VAL A 116 12.92 -16.81 -9.15
N LEU A 117 12.26 -16.22 -8.13
CA LEU A 117 12.93 -15.81 -6.88
C LEU A 117 13.52 -16.98 -6.10
N MET A 118 12.94 -18.18 -6.19
CA MET A 118 13.44 -19.39 -5.51
C MET A 118 14.60 -20.05 -6.24
N THR A 119 14.73 -19.89 -7.56
CA THR A 119 15.69 -20.64 -8.38
C THR A 119 16.87 -19.81 -8.82
N VAL A 120 16.73 -18.48 -8.92
CA VAL A 120 17.73 -17.58 -9.48
C VAL A 120 18.40 -16.77 -8.36
N LYS A 121 19.69 -16.54 -8.46
CA LYS A 121 20.47 -15.71 -7.52
C LYS A 121 21.01 -14.42 -8.15
N ASP A 122 20.96 -14.30 -9.48
CA ASP A 122 21.41 -13.08 -10.16
C ASP A 122 20.38 -11.95 -9.90
N PRO A 123 20.80 -10.79 -9.34
CA PRO A 123 19.94 -9.66 -9.04
C PRO A 123 19.09 -9.17 -10.21
N ARG A 124 19.59 -9.28 -11.44
CA ARG A 124 18.89 -8.84 -12.66
C ARG A 124 17.61 -9.65 -12.90
N PHE A 125 17.68 -10.96 -12.73
CA PHE A 125 16.53 -11.85 -12.88
C PHE A 125 15.64 -11.85 -11.64
N LEU A 126 16.20 -11.64 -10.43
CA LEU A 126 15.40 -11.47 -9.21
C LEU A 126 14.46 -10.28 -9.32
N ILE A 127 14.88 -9.16 -9.95
CA ILE A 127 14.00 -8.02 -10.23
C ILE A 127 12.81 -8.44 -11.08
N ILE A 128 13.02 -9.23 -12.14
CA ILE A 128 11.94 -9.73 -13.00
C ILE A 128 10.97 -10.59 -12.19
N GLY A 129 11.48 -11.52 -11.37
CA GLY A 129 10.68 -12.34 -10.49
C GLY A 129 9.83 -11.50 -9.51
N ALA A 130 10.45 -10.50 -8.89
CA ALA A 130 9.79 -9.59 -7.96
C ALA A 130 8.71 -8.73 -8.66
N LEU A 131 8.94 -8.31 -9.91
CA LEU A 131 7.95 -7.56 -10.71
C LEU A 131 6.72 -8.41 -11.03
N LEU A 132 6.88 -9.71 -11.27
CA LEU A 132 5.76 -10.62 -11.48
C LEU A 132 4.89 -10.83 -10.23
N LEU A 133 5.47 -10.61 -9.04
CA LEU A 133 4.76 -10.72 -7.75
C LEU A 133 3.99 -9.46 -7.36
N THR A 134 4.25 -8.34 -7.99
CA THR A 134 3.65 -7.05 -7.67
C THR A 134 2.33 -6.80 -8.44
N ASN A 135 1.59 -5.79 -8.02
CA ASN A 135 0.39 -5.26 -8.70
C ASN A 135 -0.93 -6.04 -8.54
N TRP A 136 -1.04 -6.97 -7.59
CA TRP A 136 -2.32 -7.64 -7.31
C TRP A 136 -3.36 -6.68 -6.68
N GLU A 137 -2.93 -5.69 -5.88
CA GLU A 137 -3.84 -4.79 -5.16
C GLU A 137 -4.71 -3.95 -6.10
N PRO A 138 -4.18 -3.24 -7.10
CA PRO A 138 -4.98 -2.51 -8.08
C PRO A 138 -5.98 -3.37 -8.87
N LEU A 139 -5.67 -4.63 -9.09
CA LEU A 139 -6.55 -5.58 -9.79
C LEU A 139 -7.62 -6.18 -8.87
N SER A 140 -7.30 -6.44 -7.61
CA SER A 140 -8.19 -7.09 -6.64
C SER A 140 -9.23 -6.14 -6.04
N VAL A 141 -8.91 -4.86 -5.90
CA VAL A 141 -9.79 -3.86 -5.29
C VAL A 141 -11.13 -3.76 -6.03
N PRO A 142 -11.18 -3.56 -7.36
CA PRO A 142 -12.46 -3.51 -8.08
C PRO A 142 -13.29 -4.78 -7.93
N ALA A 143 -12.65 -5.96 -8.00
CA ALA A 143 -13.30 -7.25 -7.82
C ALA A 143 -13.94 -7.38 -6.41
N THR A 144 -13.24 -6.91 -5.38
CA THR A 144 -13.75 -6.92 -4.00
C THR A 144 -14.95 -5.99 -3.83
N PHE A 145 -14.89 -4.79 -4.44
CA PHE A 145 -16.00 -3.83 -4.41
C PHE A 145 -17.24 -4.38 -5.10
N GLU A 146 -17.07 -5.10 -6.20
CA GLU A 146 -18.19 -5.72 -6.91
C GLU A 146 -18.86 -6.82 -6.08
N VAL A 147 -18.08 -7.71 -5.45
CA VAL A 147 -18.61 -8.78 -4.58
C VAL A 147 -19.34 -8.18 -3.38
N ILE A 148 -18.74 -7.25 -2.64
CA ILE A 148 -19.36 -6.63 -1.45
C ILE A 148 -20.60 -5.82 -1.88
N GLY A 149 -20.51 -5.03 -2.92
CA GLY A 149 -21.61 -4.20 -3.42
C GLY A 149 -22.80 -5.01 -3.93
N GLY A 150 -22.57 -6.22 -4.45
CA GLY A 150 -23.60 -7.13 -4.93
C GLY A 150 -24.20 -8.05 -3.87
N ALA A 151 -23.40 -8.41 -2.85
CA ALA A 151 -23.76 -9.41 -1.86
C ALA A 151 -24.32 -8.82 -0.55
N VAL A 152 -24.11 -7.51 -0.29
CA VAL A 152 -24.50 -6.85 0.97
C VAL A 152 -25.61 -5.83 0.75
N PRO A 153 -26.70 -5.83 1.58
CA PRO A 153 -27.76 -4.83 1.54
C PRO A 153 -27.20 -3.39 1.67
N LYS A 154 -27.87 -2.41 1.03
CA LYS A 154 -27.39 -1.02 0.96
C LYS A 154 -27.08 -0.40 2.33
N ASN A 155 -27.91 -0.65 3.33
CA ASN A 155 -27.79 -0.15 4.70
C ASN A 155 -26.58 -0.73 5.49
N ARG A 156 -25.95 -1.82 5.00
CA ARG A 156 -24.80 -2.49 5.64
C ARG A 156 -23.52 -2.43 4.82
N ARG A 157 -23.56 -1.83 3.64
CA ARG A 157 -22.38 -1.75 2.77
C ARG A 157 -21.22 -0.98 3.41
N THR A 158 -21.51 0.08 4.14
CA THR A 158 -20.49 0.88 4.82
C THR A 158 -19.69 0.06 5.81
N ILE A 159 -20.35 -0.76 6.65
CA ILE A 159 -19.67 -1.62 7.63
C ILE A 159 -18.88 -2.74 6.93
N ALA A 160 -19.42 -3.31 5.86
CA ALA A 160 -18.71 -4.34 5.08
C ALA A 160 -17.44 -3.79 4.40
N PHE A 161 -17.46 -2.53 3.92
CA PHE A 161 -16.25 -1.85 3.40
C PHE A 161 -15.28 -1.46 4.51
N ALA A 162 -15.77 -1.14 5.72
CA ALA A 162 -14.90 -0.95 6.87
C ALA A 162 -14.17 -2.25 7.23
N MET A 163 -14.89 -3.39 7.24
CA MET A 163 -14.28 -4.71 7.43
C MET A 163 -13.25 -5.04 6.36
N GLN A 164 -13.49 -4.69 5.10
CA GLN A 164 -12.49 -4.82 4.04
C GLN A 164 -11.24 -3.98 4.31
N SER A 165 -11.40 -2.76 4.77
CA SER A 165 -10.27 -1.87 5.08
C SER A 165 -9.41 -2.40 6.21
N ILE A 166 -10.03 -2.93 7.27
CA ILE A 166 -9.35 -3.62 8.37
C ILE A 166 -8.61 -4.86 7.85
N ASN A 167 -9.32 -5.69 7.08
CA ASN A 167 -8.79 -6.93 6.52
C ASN A 167 -7.55 -6.72 5.65
N LYS A 168 -7.47 -5.63 4.90
CA LYS A 168 -6.28 -5.26 4.10
C LYS A 168 -5.08 -4.83 4.97
N ARG A 169 -5.33 -4.38 6.20
CA ARG A 169 -4.27 -3.92 7.09
C ARG A 169 -3.69 -5.02 7.97
N LEU A 170 -4.45 -6.07 8.25
CA LEU A 170 -3.97 -7.21 9.05
C LEU A 170 -2.69 -7.86 8.46
N PRO A 171 -2.62 -8.17 7.15
CA PRO A 171 -1.41 -8.67 6.53
C PRO A 171 -0.20 -7.74 6.69
N LYS A 172 -0.41 -6.42 6.65
CA LYS A 172 0.64 -5.41 6.82
C LYS A 172 1.19 -5.31 8.25
N VAL A 173 0.48 -5.86 9.23
CA VAL A 173 0.96 -6.00 10.61
C VAL A 173 1.63 -7.37 10.79
N ILE A 174 0.95 -8.44 10.39
CA ILE A 174 1.39 -9.82 10.65
C ILE A 174 2.55 -10.22 9.72
N GLY A 175 2.48 -9.86 8.44
CA GLY A 175 3.44 -10.27 7.42
C GLY A 175 4.88 -9.84 7.72
N PRO A 176 5.16 -8.56 8.00
CA PRO A 176 6.51 -8.11 8.32
C PRO A 176 7.07 -8.70 9.61
N LEU A 177 6.21 -8.92 10.65
CA LEU A 177 6.63 -9.60 11.88
C LEU A 177 7.08 -11.04 11.59
N LEU A 178 6.22 -11.82 10.95
CA LEU A 178 6.53 -13.19 10.59
C LEU A 178 7.69 -13.26 9.60
N GLY A 179 7.67 -12.40 8.58
CA GLY A 179 8.73 -12.34 7.58
C GLY A 179 10.10 -12.03 8.17
N GLY A 180 10.20 -11.08 9.11
CA GLY A 180 11.45 -10.76 9.79
C GLY A 180 11.97 -11.90 10.66
N LEU A 181 11.08 -12.55 11.41
CA LEU A 181 11.43 -13.73 12.22
C LEU A 181 11.92 -14.90 11.36
N VAL A 182 11.19 -15.21 10.29
CA VAL A 182 11.53 -16.30 9.36
C VAL A 182 12.84 -16.00 8.63
N PHE A 183 13.02 -14.75 8.17
CA PHE A 183 14.25 -14.32 7.49
C PHE A 183 15.47 -14.54 8.39
N MET A 184 15.39 -14.12 9.65
CA MET A 184 16.49 -14.28 10.61
C MET A 184 16.79 -15.73 10.95
N ALA A 185 15.76 -16.58 11.08
CA ALA A 185 15.93 -17.96 11.50
C ALA A 185 16.32 -18.91 10.36
N HIS A 186 15.80 -18.67 9.14
CA HIS A 186 15.87 -19.62 8.04
C HIS A 186 16.20 -19.01 6.68
N GLY A 187 16.41 -17.68 6.63
CA GLY A 187 16.72 -16.93 5.40
C GLY A 187 15.51 -16.66 4.50
N PHE A 188 15.77 -15.97 3.41
CA PHE A 188 14.73 -15.47 2.49
C PHE A 188 13.97 -16.58 1.73
N ALA A 189 14.63 -17.71 1.48
CA ALA A 189 14.02 -18.83 0.77
C ALA A 189 12.77 -19.38 1.46
N LEU A 190 12.79 -19.47 2.82
CA LEU A 190 11.61 -19.92 3.57
C LEU A 190 10.50 -18.85 3.54
N ASN A 191 10.82 -17.56 3.57
CA ASN A 191 9.82 -16.50 3.37
C ASN A 191 9.08 -16.68 2.04
N LEU A 192 9.82 -16.95 0.96
CA LEU A 192 9.23 -17.19 -0.36
C LEU A 192 8.37 -18.46 -0.39
N ALA A 193 8.84 -19.55 0.22
CA ALA A 193 8.08 -20.80 0.29
C ALA A 193 6.76 -20.63 1.05
N LEU A 194 6.79 -19.96 2.21
CA LEU A 194 5.60 -19.66 2.99
C LEU A 194 4.65 -18.73 2.22
N ALA A 195 5.17 -17.67 1.57
CA ALA A 195 4.39 -16.76 0.76
C ALA A 195 3.72 -17.49 -0.41
N CYS A 196 4.43 -18.37 -1.10
CA CYS A 196 3.88 -19.21 -2.17
C CYS A 196 2.78 -20.14 -1.65
N GLY A 197 3.00 -20.79 -0.50
CA GLY A 197 2.00 -21.64 0.17
C GLY A 197 0.73 -20.87 0.52
N VAL A 198 0.86 -19.69 1.11
CA VAL A 198 -0.28 -18.79 1.41
C VAL A 198 -1.00 -18.36 0.13
N LEU A 199 -0.26 -18.05 -0.95
CA LEU A 199 -0.87 -17.73 -2.26
C LEU A 199 -1.70 -18.91 -2.79
N LEU A 200 -1.17 -20.13 -2.77
CA LEU A 200 -1.87 -21.32 -3.25
C LEU A 200 -3.13 -21.59 -2.44
N ILE A 201 -3.08 -21.48 -1.10
CA ILE A 201 -4.24 -21.59 -0.23
C ILE A 201 -5.27 -20.50 -0.55
N SER A 202 -4.83 -19.27 -0.75
CA SER A 202 -5.70 -18.16 -1.15
C SER A 202 -6.39 -18.43 -2.48
N MET A 203 -5.66 -18.92 -3.49
CA MET A 203 -6.22 -19.31 -4.78
C MET A 203 -7.26 -20.45 -4.66
N ALA A 204 -6.94 -21.50 -3.91
CA ALA A 204 -7.87 -22.60 -3.67
C ALA A 204 -9.17 -22.11 -2.99
N THR A 205 -9.04 -21.22 -2.01
CA THR A 205 -10.18 -20.57 -1.32
C THR A 205 -11.03 -19.76 -2.29
N GLN A 206 -10.40 -18.98 -3.17
CA GLN A 206 -11.11 -18.22 -4.21
C GLN A 206 -11.87 -19.12 -5.15
N MET A 207 -11.23 -20.19 -5.65
CA MET A 207 -11.84 -21.10 -6.61
C MET A 207 -13.00 -21.90 -6.03
N THR A 208 -12.96 -22.23 -4.74
CA THR A 208 -13.99 -23.04 -4.07
C THR A 208 -15.14 -22.20 -3.52
N LEU A 209 -14.85 -21.03 -2.94
CA LEU A 209 -15.84 -20.23 -2.21
C LEU A 209 -16.47 -19.11 -3.03
N LEU A 210 -15.76 -18.51 -4.01
CA LEU A 210 -16.32 -17.47 -4.85
C LEU A 210 -17.16 -18.09 -5.96
N LYS A 211 -18.47 -17.74 -5.98
CA LYS A 211 -19.35 -18.12 -7.08
C LYS A 211 -18.93 -17.43 -8.37
N LYS A 212 -19.09 -18.12 -9.51
CA LYS A 212 -18.91 -17.55 -10.84
C LYS A 212 -19.97 -16.46 -11.05
N MET A 213 -19.57 -15.20 -10.97
CA MET A 213 -20.44 -14.06 -11.30
C MET A 213 -20.40 -13.82 -12.80
N ARG A 214 -21.57 -13.54 -13.39
CA ARG A 214 -21.63 -13.14 -14.81
C ARG A 214 -21.04 -11.74 -14.96
N PRO A 215 -20.23 -11.48 -15.98
CA PRO A 215 -19.80 -10.13 -16.31
C PRO A 215 -21.03 -9.24 -16.51
N LYS A 216 -21.00 -8.03 -15.99
CA LYS A 216 -22.03 -7.03 -16.27
C LYS A 216 -21.72 -6.33 -17.59
N ASP A 217 -22.76 -5.83 -18.26
CA ASP A 217 -22.58 -5.04 -19.46
C ASP A 217 -21.67 -3.84 -19.18
N VAL A 218 -20.68 -3.67 -20.05
CA VAL A 218 -19.67 -2.62 -19.91
C VAL A 218 -20.36 -1.27 -20.09
N MET A 219 -20.50 -0.50 -19.02
CA MET A 219 -20.86 0.91 -19.15
C MET A 219 -19.91 1.59 -20.14
N ALA A 220 -20.47 2.36 -21.07
CA ALA A 220 -19.70 3.04 -22.11
C ALA A 220 -18.48 3.75 -21.50
N ALA A 221 -17.31 3.48 -22.06
CA ALA A 221 -16.06 3.96 -21.53
C ALA A 221 -15.99 5.48 -21.65
N VAL A 222 -16.14 6.22 -20.54
CA VAL A 222 -15.95 7.69 -20.53
C VAL A 222 -14.52 8.02 -20.97
N PRO A 223 -14.29 8.87 -21.99
CA PRO A 223 -12.96 9.23 -22.45
C PRO A 223 -12.11 9.84 -21.35
N LEU A 224 -10.84 9.43 -21.22
CA LEU A 224 -9.93 9.98 -20.20
C LEU A 224 -9.77 11.50 -20.28
N GLY A 225 -9.78 12.06 -21.50
CA GLY A 225 -9.72 13.50 -21.72
C GLY A 225 -10.92 14.25 -21.14
N ARG A 226 -12.12 13.65 -21.11
CA ARG A 226 -13.29 14.22 -20.45
C ARG A 226 -13.09 14.28 -18.93
N VAL A 227 -12.59 13.20 -18.32
CA VAL A 227 -12.32 13.15 -16.88
C VAL A 227 -11.31 14.22 -16.46
N LEU A 228 -10.22 14.41 -17.25
CA LEU A 228 -9.23 15.45 -17.00
C LEU A 228 -9.82 16.86 -17.07
N ARG A 229 -10.69 17.10 -18.04
CA ARG A 229 -11.35 18.41 -18.23
C ARG A 229 -12.34 18.71 -17.11
N GLU A 230 -13.07 17.69 -16.65
CA GLU A 230 -14.07 17.80 -15.59
C GLU A 230 -13.46 17.79 -14.17
N MET A 231 -12.14 17.53 -14.03
CA MET A 231 -11.48 17.52 -12.71
C MET A 231 -11.52 18.92 -12.08
N PRO A 232 -12.12 19.09 -10.89
CA PRO A 232 -12.18 20.38 -10.19
C PRO A 232 -10.80 20.96 -9.91
N LYS A 233 -10.71 22.29 -9.85
CA LYS A 233 -9.47 23.02 -9.57
C LYS A 233 -8.83 22.57 -8.25
N ASP A 234 -9.65 22.39 -7.21
CA ASP A 234 -9.18 21.96 -5.88
C ASP A 234 -8.54 20.58 -5.90
N LEU A 235 -9.09 19.65 -6.70
CA LEU A 235 -8.47 18.32 -6.88
C LEU A 235 -7.19 18.37 -7.70
N ARG A 236 -7.08 19.29 -8.68
CA ARG A 236 -5.82 19.49 -9.42
C ARG A 236 -4.72 20.05 -8.51
N LEU A 237 -5.07 20.99 -7.63
CA LEU A 237 -4.14 21.54 -6.63
C LEU A 237 -3.73 20.48 -5.60
N LEU A 238 -4.68 19.68 -5.11
CA LEU A 238 -4.38 18.56 -4.24
C LEU A 238 -3.45 17.54 -4.94
N LEU A 239 -3.75 17.19 -6.20
CA LEU A 239 -2.91 16.26 -6.98
C LEU A 239 -1.48 16.77 -7.15
N SER A 240 -1.30 18.08 -7.44
CA SER A 240 0.04 18.68 -7.54
C SER A 240 0.82 18.58 -6.22
N ALA A 241 0.17 18.87 -5.10
CA ALA A 241 0.79 18.72 -3.78
C ALA A 241 1.13 17.26 -3.45
N GLU A 242 0.23 16.32 -3.78
CA GLU A 242 0.48 14.88 -3.60
C GLU A 242 1.64 14.37 -4.46
N ILE A 243 1.78 14.85 -5.69
CA ILE A 243 2.90 14.47 -6.57
C ILE A 243 4.23 14.87 -5.92
N ILE A 244 4.36 16.12 -5.47
CA ILE A 244 5.59 16.60 -4.82
C ILE A 244 5.86 15.82 -3.52
N LEU A 245 4.83 15.59 -2.69
CA LEU A 245 4.95 14.79 -1.47
C LEU A 245 5.42 13.37 -1.77
N ARG A 246 4.88 12.74 -2.81
CA ARG A 246 5.25 11.38 -3.20
C ARG A 246 6.66 11.27 -3.73
N TRP A 247 7.17 12.28 -4.41
CA TRP A 247 8.58 12.34 -4.78
C TRP A 247 9.47 12.21 -3.53
N GLY A 248 9.19 13.00 -2.48
CA GLY A 248 9.91 12.91 -1.21
C GLY A 248 9.76 11.56 -0.49
N ASP A 249 8.54 11.00 -0.44
CA ASP A 249 8.24 9.70 0.16
C ASP A 249 9.01 8.56 -0.55
N TRP A 250 9.05 8.57 -1.89
CA TRP A 250 9.74 7.55 -2.68
C TRP A 250 11.26 7.64 -2.63
N PHE A 251 11.83 8.71 -2.11
CA PHE A 251 13.27 8.77 -1.83
C PHE A 251 13.66 7.90 -0.64
N VAL A 252 12.71 7.54 0.22
CA VAL A 252 12.97 6.84 1.49
C VAL A 252 12.28 5.50 1.56
N ARG A 253 11.06 5.39 1.08
CA ARG A 253 10.10 4.33 1.37
C ARG A 253 10.67 2.91 1.26
N ASP A 254 11.14 2.53 0.08
CA ASP A 254 11.65 1.18 -0.17
C ASP A 254 13.13 1.04 0.24
N PHE A 255 13.84 2.16 0.40
CA PHE A 255 15.23 2.19 0.82
C PHE A 255 15.40 2.19 2.35
N ALA A 256 14.31 2.45 3.10
CA ALA A 256 14.34 2.42 4.56
C ALA A 256 14.81 1.06 5.13
N ALA A 257 14.47 -0.06 4.47
CA ALA A 257 14.94 -1.39 4.85
C ALA A 257 16.46 -1.47 4.82
N ILE A 258 17.05 -1.03 3.71
CA ILE A 258 18.52 -1.04 3.52
C ILE A 258 19.18 -0.07 4.48
N TYR A 259 18.57 1.10 4.73
CA TYR A 259 19.09 2.08 5.67
C TYR A 259 19.09 1.52 7.11
N VAL A 260 17.99 0.92 7.57
CA VAL A 260 17.87 0.37 8.92
C VAL A 260 18.82 -0.83 9.11
N VAL A 261 18.91 -1.73 8.13
CA VAL A 261 19.73 -2.94 8.23
C VAL A 261 21.18 -2.66 7.84
N GLY A 262 21.43 -2.04 6.70
CA GLY A 262 22.75 -1.86 6.14
C GLY A 262 23.52 -0.66 6.72
N VAL A 263 22.84 0.46 7.03
CA VAL A 263 23.50 1.68 7.53
C VAL A 263 23.46 1.73 9.06
N LEU A 264 22.30 1.45 9.67
CA LEU A 264 22.16 1.50 11.14
C LEU A 264 22.49 0.17 11.84
N GLY A 265 22.83 -0.89 11.08
CA GLY A 265 23.27 -2.19 11.61
C GLY A 265 22.19 -2.94 12.40
N ARG A 266 20.89 -2.71 12.12
CA ARG A 266 19.80 -3.42 12.76
C ARG A 266 19.51 -4.75 12.06
N SER A 267 18.90 -5.67 12.80
CA SER A 267 18.51 -6.97 12.23
C SER A 267 17.28 -6.83 11.29
N PRO A 268 17.11 -7.75 10.32
CA PRO A 268 15.88 -7.84 9.53
C PRO A 268 14.63 -8.07 10.41
N GLN A 269 14.77 -8.74 11.56
CA GLN A 269 13.70 -8.90 12.54
C GLN A 269 13.29 -7.55 13.16
N ASP A 270 14.27 -6.70 13.56
CA ASP A 270 14.01 -5.36 14.06
C ASP A 270 13.24 -4.54 13.01
N TYR A 271 13.67 -4.60 11.75
CA TYR A 271 12.98 -3.89 10.66
C TYR A 271 11.54 -4.41 10.47
N GLY A 272 11.34 -5.72 10.48
CA GLY A 272 10.00 -6.33 10.41
C GLY A 272 9.09 -5.85 11.54
N PHE A 273 9.60 -5.80 12.77
CA PHE A 273 8.90 -5.24 13.94
C PHE A 273 8.51 -3.76 13.72
N LEU A 274 9.44 -2.93 13.25
CA LEU A 274 9.20 -1.51 13.00
C LEU A 274 8.12 -1.27 11.93
N VAL A 275 8.14 -2.04 10.84
CA VAL A 275 7.11 -1.97 9.78
C VAL A 275 5.74 -2.40 10.32
N ALA A 276 5.70 -3.48 11.11
CA ALA A 276 4.48 -3.92 11.78
C ALA A 276 3.93 -2.88 12.75
N LEU A 277 4.80 -2.23 13.51
CA LEU A 277 4.46 -1.15 14.43
C LEU A 277 3.84 0.05 13.69
N THR A 278 4.42 0.45 12.55
CA THR A 278 3.83 1.47 11.66
C THR A 278 2.43 1.09 11.24
N SER A 279 2.23 -0.14 10.79
CA SER A 279 0.95 -0.63 10.29
C SER A 279 -0.09 -0.75 11.42
N PHE A 280 0.33 -1.19 12.59
CA PHE A 280 -0.51 -1.24 13.80
C PHE A 280 -0.94 0.17 14.25
N THR A 281 0.00 1.11 14.32
CA THR A 281 -0.28 2.52 14.66
C THR A 281 -1.26 3.13 13.67
N ALA A 282 -1.07 2.89 12.36
CA ALA A 282 -2.00 3.33 11.33
C ALA A 282 -3.41 2.75 11.54
N LEU A 283 -3.51 1.46 11.85
CA LEU A 283 -4.79 0.78 12.10
C LEU A 283 -5.49 1.34 13.34
N ALA A 284 -4.76 1.52 14.44
CA ALA A 284 -5.27 2.09 15.69
C ALA A 284 -5.76 3.54 15.51
N THR A 285 -5.12 4.30 14.62
CA THR A 285 -5.44 5.70 14.35
C THR A 285 -6.68 5.88 13.46
N TYR A 286 -7.01 4.91 12.60
CA TYR A 286 -8.05 5.07 11.57
C TYR A 286 -9.44 5.41 12.13
N ILE A 287 -9.90 4.70 13.16
CA ILE A 287 -11.25 4.90 13.73
C ILE A 287 -11.33 6.22 14.51
N PRO A 288 -10.39 6.55 15.42
CA PRO A 288 -10.40 7.84 16.11
C PRO A 288 -10.30 9.01 15.13
N ALA A 289 -9.40 8.92 14.17
CA ALA A 289 -9.21 9.97 13.15
C ALA A 289 -10.46 10.19 12.30
N GLY A 290 -11.11 9.12 11.86
CA GLY A 290 -12.37 9.22 11.11
C GLY A 290 -13.43 9.99 11.89
N LYS A 291 -13.64 9.66 13.19
CA LYS A 291 -14.58 10.37 14.06
C LYS A 291 -14.20 11.84 14.28
N MET A 292 -12.91 12.14 14.42
CA MET A 292 -12.44 13.52 14.58
C MET A 292 -12.67 14.32 13.29
N VAL A 293 -12.32 13.73 12.14
CA VAL A 293 -12.59 14.33 10.83
C VAL A 293 -14.08 14.60 10.65
N ASP A 294 -14.96 13.65 11.01
CA ASP A 294 -16.41 13.81 10.84
C ASP A 294 -17.00 14.95 11.67
N ARG A 295 -16.45 15.24 12.83
CA ARG A 295 -16.86 16.34 13.72
C ARG A 295 -16.23 17.68 13.36
N ALA A 296 -15.17 17.70 12.58
CA ALA A 296 -14.45 18.93 12.23
C ALA A 296 -15.18 19.70 11.13
N PRO A 297 -15.12 21.05 11.14
CA PRO A 297 -15.74 21.89 10.12
C PRO A 297 -15.06 21.76 8.74
N SER A 298 -13.81 21.31 8.70
CA SER A 298 -13.04 21.12 7.47
C SER A 298 -12.12 19.90 7.59
N ALA A 299 -11.94 19.19 6.48
CA ALA A 299 -11.00 18.08 6.34
C ALA A 299 -9.53 18.54 6.17
N LYS A 300 -9.32 19.80 5.76
CA LYS A 300 -7.99 20.35 5.40
C LYS A 300 -6.92 20.19 6.50
N PRO A 301 -7.17 20.47 7.80
CA PRO A 301 -6.16 20.32 8.84
C PRO A 301 -5.65 18.88 8.98
N PHE A 302 -6.53 17.87 8.84
CA PHE A 302 -6.16 16.46 8.94
C PHE A 302 -5.33 15.99 7.75
N ILE A 303 -5.69 16.45 6.55
CA ILE A 303 -4.91 16.18 5.33
C ILE A 303 -3.54 16.88 5.44
N GLY A 304 -3.49 18.12 5.91
CA GLY A 304 -2.25 18.86 6.13
C GLY A 304 -1.35 18.20 7.18
N LEU A 305 -1.92 17.68 8.27
CA LEU A 305 -1.19 16.90 9.27
C LEU A 305 -0.60 15.61 8.66
N THR A 306 -1.37 14.92 7.81
CA THR A 306 -0.86 13.76 7.06
C THR A 306 0.34 14.14 6.20
N PHE A 307 0.28 15.23 5.45
CA PHE A 307 1.39 15.73 4.64
C PHE A 307 2.63 16.03 5.49
N PHE A 308 2.45 16.73 6.60
CA PHE A 308 3.53 17.06 7.53
C PHE A 308 4.19 15.80 8.11
N LEU A 309 3.39 14.81 8.57
CA LEU A 309 3.92 13.56 9.13
C LEU A 309 4.64 12.70 8.07
N PHE A 310 4.16 12.69 6.83
CA PHE A 310 4.90 12.09 5.71
C PHE A 310 6.27 12.74 5.51
N ALA A 311 6.31 14.05 5.50
CA ALA A 311 7.52 14.83 5.31
C ALA A 311 8.49 14.72 6.50
N SER A 312 7.99 14.51 7.72
CA SER A 312 8.78 14.38 8.93
C SER A 312 9.51 13.03 9.02
N PHE A 313 8.97 11.97 8.41
CA PHE A 313 9.53 10.62 8.52
C PHE A 313 11.01 10.54 8.10
N PRO A 314 11.44 11.06 6.93
CA PRO A 314 12.85 11.07 6.55
C PRO A 314 13.76 11.78 7.55
N PHE A 315 13.34 12.94 8.08
CA PHE A 315 14.09 13.66 9.09
C PHE A 315 14.23 12.86 10.37
N CYS A 316 13.13 12.27 10.86
CA CYS A 316 13.16 11.45 12.06
C CYS A 316 14.05 10.22 11.87
N LEU A 317 14.01 9.58 10.70
CA LEU A 317 14.81 8.39 10.40
C LEU A 317 16.33 8.68 10.44
N VAL A 318 16.74 9.88 9.99
CA VAL A 318 18.15 10.28 9.95
C VAL A 318 18.60 10.90 11.28
N LEU A 319 17.80 11.80 11.86
CA LEU A 319 18.25 12.65 12.97
C LEU A 319 18.04 12.01 14.34
N LEU A 320 16.92 11.30 14.58
CA LEU A 320 16.65 10.73 15.90
C LEU A 320 17.66 9.67 16.34
N PRO A 321 18.15 8.74 15.47
CA PRO A 321 19.21 7.81 15.89
C PRO A 321 20.53 8.48 16.30
N ARG A 322 20.73 9.75 15.93
CA ARG A 322 21.92 10.56 16.24
C ARG A 322 21.71 11.54 17.41
N SER A 323 20.52 11.58 17.99
CA SER A 323 20.16 12.54 19.06
C SER A 323 20.62 12.14 20.45
N GLY A 324 21.38 11.05 20.60
CA GLY A 324 21.78 10.49 21.89
C GLY A 324 20.77 9.47 22.47
N LEU A 325 19.62 9.28 21.84
CA LEU A 325 18.69 8.21 22.20
C LEU A 325 19.26 6.82 21.78
N PRO A 326 18.92 5.75 22.53
CA PRO A 326 19.18 4.40 22.03
C PRO A 326 18.58 4.23 20.64
N VAL A 327 19.38 3.73 19.67
CA VAL A 327 18.98 3.67 18.26
C VAL A 327 17.61 2.99 18.05
N MET A 328 17.35 1.91 18.78
CA MET A 328 16.05 1.21 18.66
C MET A 328 14.89 2.07 19.18
N ALA A 329 15.07 2.81 20.27
CA ALA A 329 14.04 3.73 20.79
C ALA A 329 13.75 4.86 19.78
N ALA A 330 14.78 5.43 19.17
CA ALA A 330 14.66 6.43 18.11
C ALA A 330 13.89 5.89 16.89
N LEU A 331 14.19 4.65 16.47
CA LEU A 331 13.49 3.99 15.38
C LEU A 331 12.03 3.69 15.72
N VAL A 332 11.75 3.18 16.93
CA VAL A 332 10.37 2.95 17.40
C VAL A 332 9.55 4.24 17.32
N LEU A 333 10.08 5.35 17.84
CA LEU A 333 9.40 6.65 17.75
C LEU A 333 9.19 7.08 16.30
N THR A 334 10.21 6.95 15.46
CA THR A 334 10.15 7.27 14.01
C THR A 334 9.04 6.50 13.31
N PHE A 335 8.95 5.18 13.54
CA PHE A 335 7.98 4.32 12.86
C PHE A 335 6.56 4.46 13.42
N ILE A 336 6.40 4.85 14.70
CA ILE A 336 5.12 5.29 15.25
C ILE A 336 4.66 6.57 14.54
N LEU A 337 5.51 7.60 14.43
CA LEU A 337 5.19 8.83 13.68
C LEU A 337 4.82 8.53 12.22
N ASN A 338 5.53 7.58 11.60
CA ASN A 338 5.20 7.10 10.26
C ASN A 338 3.81 6.45 10.17
N GLY A 339 3.38 5.74 11.20
CA GLY A 339 2.01 5.18 11.29
C GLY A 339 0.94 6.26 11.46
N LEU A 340 1.20 7.28 12.27
CA LEU A 340 0.28 8.40 12.50
C LEU A 340 -0.01 9.22 11.24
N ARG A 341 0.84 9.16 10.21
CA ARG A 341 0.61 9.85 8.92
C ARG A 341 -0.71 9.46 8.22
N GLU A 342 -1.32 8.37 8.63
CA GLU A 342 -2.59 7.89 8.05
C GLU A 342 -3.84 8.63 8.60
N VAL A 343 -3.67 9.56 9.54
CA VAL A 343 -4.76 10.33 10.20
C VAL A 343 -5.70 11.01 9.20
N GLY A 344 -5.18 11.65 8.16
CA GLY A 344 -5.99 12.35 7.15
C GLY A 344 -6.37 11.52 5.94
N GLU A 345 -5.93 10.26 5.84
CA GLU A 345 -6.20 9.40 4.68
C GLU A 345 -7.70 9.18 4.40
N PRO A 346 -8.57 8.92 5.40
CA PRO A 346 -10.00 8.81 5.15
C PRO A 346 -10.59 10.10 4.58
N ALA A 347 -10.18 11.25 5.12
CA ALA A 347 -10.63 12.56 4.67
C ALA A 347 -10.18 12.87 3.24
N ARG A 348 -8.92 12.57 2.92
CA ARG A 348 -8.35 12.74 1.59
C ARG A 348 -9.05 11.88 0.55
N LYS A 349 -9.29 10.60 0.84
CA LYS A 349 -10.03 9.69 -0.05
C LYS A 349 -11.47 10.14 -0.27
N ALA A 350 -12.14 10.61 0.79
CA ALA A 350 -13.49 11.16 0.71
C ALA A 350 -13.52 12.42 -0.17
N LEU A 351 -12.55 13.33 -0.03
CA LEU A 351 -12.44 14.54 -0.85
C LEU A 351 -12.25 14.20 -2.34
N ILE A 352 -11.35 13.26 -2.65
CA ILE A 352 -11.13 12.81 -4.04
C ILE A 352 -12.40 12.17 -4.61
N ALA A 353 -13.05 11.29 -3.86
CA ALA A 353 -14.25 10.59 -4.31
C ALA A 353 -15.45 11.54 -4.50
N SER A 354 -15.65 12.51 -3.62
CA SER A 354 -16.75 13.49 -3.71
C SER A 354 -16.53 14.57 -4.77
N GLY A 355 -15.30 14.77 -5.22
CA GLY A 355 -14.96 15.77 -6.23
C GLY A 355 -15.39 15.39 -7.66
N PHE A 356 -15.90 14.17 -7.88
CA PHE A 356 -16.35 13.72 -9.20
C PHE A 356 -17.82 13.31 -9.20
N PRO A 357 -18.56 13.58 -10.29
CA PRO A 357 -19.91 13.08 -10.47
C PRO A 357 -20.00 11.57 -10.31
N PRO A 358 -21.13 11.02 -9.78
CA PRO A 358 -21.27 9.58 -9.53
C PRO A 358 -21.01 8.71 -10.76
N GLU A 359 -21.39 9.18 -11.96
CA GLU A 359 -21.34 8.46 -13.22
C GLU A 359 -19.91 8.17 -13.69
N ILE A 360 -18.97 9.07 -13.38
CA ILE A 360 -17.56 8.98 -13.79
C ILE A 360 -16.61 8.68 -12.62
N ARG A 361 -17.09 8.69 -11.37
CA ARG A 361 -16.29 8.67 -10.14
C ARG A 361 -15.25 7.56 -10.10
N ALA A 362 -15.65 6.31 -10.33
CA ALA A 362 -14.74 5.17 -10.23
C ALA A 362 -13.56 5.31 -11.22
N ARG A 363 -13.86 5.74 -12.45
CA ARG A 363 -12.85 5.94 -13.50
C ARG A 363 -11.98 7.16 -13.22
N ALA A 364 -12.58 8.23 -12.69
CA ALA A 364 -11.87 9.46 -12.35
C ALA A 364 -10.88 9.24 -11.18
N VAL A 365 -11.28 8.48 -10.16
CA VAL A 365 -10.40 8.11 -9.05
C VAL A 365 -9.24 7.22 -9.54
N GLY A 366 -9.50 6.26 -10.42
CA GLY A 366 -8.45 5.44 -11.04
C GLY A 366 -7.48 6.27 -11.87
N LEU A 367 -7.98 7.21 -12.68
CA LEU A 367 -7.15 8.14 -13.44
C LEU A 367 -6.34 9.07 -12.54
N TYR A 368 -6.93 9.60 -11.47
CA TYR A 368 -6.25 10.45 -10.48
C TYR A 368 -5.04 9.72 -9.89
N TRP A 369 -5.21 8.48 -9.45
CA TRP A 369 -4.12 7.67 -8.89
C TRP A 369 -3.11 7.25 -9.95
N GLY A 370 -3.57 6.89 -11.15
CA GLY A 370 -2.67 6.56 -12.27
C GLY A 370 -1.78 7.74 -12.66
N LEU A 371 -2.35 8.94 -12.83
CA LEU A 371 -1.58 10.16 -13.11
C LEU A 371 -0.55 10.47 -12.03
N ARG A 372 -0.95 10.31 -10.76
CA ARG A 372 -0.04 10.46 -9.63
C ARG A 372 1.11 9.47 -9.71
N SER A 373 0.85 8.17 -9.94
CA SER A 373 1.88 7.14 -10.06
C SER A 373 2.82 7.41 -11.23
N PHE A 374 2.31 7.81 -12.39
CA PHE A 374 3.14 8.19 -13.53
C PHE A 374 3.98 9.45 -13.27
N ALA A 375 3.52 10.37 -12.43
CA ALA A 375 4.27 11.59 -12.14
C ALA A 375 5.48 11.35 -11.23
N PHE A 376 5.44 10.35 -10.34
CA PHE A 376 6.54 10.07 -9.41
C PHE A 376 7.31 8.77 -9.72
N PHE A 377 6.94 8.00 -10.75
CA PHE A 377 7.61 6.72 -11.02
C PHE A 377 9.15 6.82 -11.17
N PRO A 378 9.76 7.96 -11.62
CA PRO A 378 11.21 8.07 -11.71
C PRO A 378 11.91 8.37 -10.38
N ALA A 379 11.15 8.75 -9.33
CA ALA A 379 11.71 9.19 -8.05
C ALA A 379 12.73 8.21 -7.43
N PRO A 380 12.54 6.87 -7.46
CA PRO A 380 13.53 5.92 -6.94
C PRO A 380 14.90 6.01 -7.62
N ILE A 381 14.94 6.24 -8.93
CA ILE A 381 16.22 6.42 -9.65
C ILE A 381 16.92 7.71 -9.23
N VAL A 382 16.15 8.79 -9.05
CA VAL A 382 16.71 10.06 -8.54
C VAL A 382 17.22 9.86 -7.11
N SER A 383 16.51 9.12 -6.27
CA SER A 383 16.97 8.76 -4.92
C SER A 383 18.28 7.98 -4.96
N TYR A 384 18.42 6.98 -5.84
CA TYR A 384 19.68 6.27 -6.05
C TYR A 384 20.83 7.21 -6.42
N LEU A 385 20.60 8.14 -7.35
CA LEU A 385 21.63 9.11 -7.76
C LEU A 385 22.02 10.04 -6.60
N LEU A 386 21.07 10.47 -5.77
CA LEU A 386 21.37 11.27 -4.59
C LEU A 386 22.12 10.44 -3.54
N TRP A 387 21.69 9.21 -3.29
CA TRP A 387 22.36 8.30 -2.35
C TRP A 387 23.81 8.04 -2.76
N SER A 388 24.05 7.72 -4.04
CA SER A 388 25.39 7.40 -4.55
C SER A 388 26.36 8.61 -4.56
N ARG A 389 25.84 9.84 -4.71
CA ARG A 389 26.66 11.05 -4.79
C ARG A 389 26.79 11.80 -3.46
N LEU A 390 25.74 11.83 -2.66
CA LEU A 390 25.64 12.65 -1.46
C LEU A 390 25.52 11.81 -0.16
N GLY A 391 25.40 10.49 -0.30
CA GLY A 391 25.18 9.56 0.80
C GLY A 391 23.70 9.42 1.21
N PRO A 392 23.41 8.37 2.00
CA PRO A 392 22.04 7.99 2.38
C PRO A 392 21.29 9.08 3.15
N ASP A 393 21.96 9.72 4.11
CA ASP A 393 21.36 10.73 4.96
C ASP A 393 20.88 11.94 4.16
N ASN A 394 21.75 12.46 3.28
CA ASN A 394 21.41 13.63 2.46
C ASN A 394 20.31 13.32 1.46
N ALA A 395 20.30 12.12 0.87
CA ALA A 395 19.23 11.69 -0.03
C ALA A 395 17.86 11.71 0.71
N PHE A 396 17.84 11.21 1.94
CA PHE A 396 16.61 11.19 2.76
C PHE A 396 16.20 12.59 3.24
N LEU A 397 17.15 13.42 3.66
CA LEU A 397 16.87 14.81 4.08
C LEU A 397 16.34 15.66 2.91
N ILE A 398 16.84 15.45 1.69
CA ILE A 398 16.29 16.08 0.48
C ILE A 398 14.84 15.60 0.24
N GLY A 399 14.58 14.30 0.41
CA GLY A 399 13.22 13.75 0.33
C GLY A 399 12.28 14.39 1.35
N GLY A 400 12.71 14.52 2.60
CA GLY A 400 11.98 15.22 3.66
C GLY A 400 11.71 16.69 3.32
N THR A 401 12.71 17.38 2.77
CA THR A 401 12.58 18.78 2.35
C THR A 401 11.53 18.95 1.24
N LEU A 402 11.56 18.08 0.23
CA LEU A 402 10.51 18.06 -0.80
C LEU A 402 9.12 17.83 -0.19
N GLY A 403 9.02 16.93 0.78
CA GLY A 403 7.78 16.69 1.54
C GLY A 403 7.31 17.94 2.30
N MET A 404 8.22 18.69 2.95
CA MET A 404 7.87 19.95 3.62
C MET A 404 7.41 21.03 2.64
N LEU A 405 8.07 21.14 1.48
CA LEU A 405 7.63 22.04 0.40
C LEU A 405 6.24 21.65 -0.12
N ALA A 406 5.96 20.35 -0.28
CA ALA A 406 4.64 19.86 -0.64
C ALA A 406 3.59 20.22 0.42
N THR A 407 3.94 20.11 1.69
CA THR A 407 3.08 20.48 2.82
C THR A 407 2.76 21.98 2.79
N ALA A 408 3.77 22.83 2.62
CA ALA A 408 3.59 24.27 2.47
C ALA A 408 2.71 24.62 1.25
N TRP A 409 2.99 24.00 0.11
CA TRP A 409 2.17 24.17 -1.11
C TRP A 409 0.72 23.76 -0.88
N PHE A 410 0.47 22.64 -0.21
CA PHE A 410 -0.88 22.20 0.15
C PHE A 410 -1.61 23.25 1.00
N TRP A 411 -0.97 23.78 2.03
CA TRP A 411 -1.58 24.79 2.91
C TRP A 411 -1.91 26.09 2.21
N ILE A 412 -1.08 26.52 1.26
CA ILE A 412 -1.25 27.77 0.51
C ILE A 412 -2.29 27.61 -0.60
N SER A 413 -2.21 26.50 -1.35
CA SER A 413 -2.94 26.37 -2.62
C SER A 413 -4.32 25.71 -2.51
N VAL A 414 -4.47 24.71 -1.62
CA VAL A 414 -5.73 23.96 -1.48
C VAL A 414 -6.68 24.72 -0.57
N PRO A 415 -7.89 25.11 -1.04
CA PRO A 415 -8.83 25.86 -0.21
C PRO A 415 -9.41 25.02 0.93
N SER A 416 -9.81 25.70 2.02
CA SER A 416 -10.57 25.07 3.10
C SER A 416 -12.02 24.94 2.64
N THR A 417 -12.38 23.76 2.14
CA THR A 417 -13.78 23.50 1.75
C THR A 417 -14.57 23.13 3.01
N PRO A 418 -15.56 23.93 3.42
CA PRO A 418 -16.45 23.54 4.51
C PRO A 418 -17.19 22.25 4.11
N LYS A 419 -17.42 21.35 5.09
CA LYS A 419 -18.32 20.21 4.87
C LYS A 419 -19.72 20.75 4.61
N ARG A 420 -20.31 20.40 3.46
CA ARG A 420 -21.73 20.63 3.16
C ARG A 420 -22.59 19.59 3.86
#